data_05be6adb4300bc7267d38e4dada24486
#
_entry.id   05be6adb4300bc7267d38e4dada24486
#
_cell.length_a   1.000
_cell.length_b   1.000
_cell.length_c   1.000
_cell.angle_alpha   90.00
_cell.angle_beta   90.00
_cell.angle_gamma   90.00
#
_symmetry.space_group_name_H-M   'P 1'
#
loop_
_entity.id
_entity.type
_entity.pdbx_description
1 polymer ?
#
loop_
_entity_poly.entity_id
_entity_poly.type
_entity_poly.pdbx_seq_one_letter_code
_entity_poly.pdbx_strand_id
1 'polypeptide(L)'
;MIVIDSRDKRAIYEQVVDRLSDLMLIGVLAPGDKLPSVRSLAVDLSINPNTIQKAYIELERQGYVYSVKGVGSFVAELDIIRKNKKDILYKELEELVSKSTKLISKEEFCKKVEEFYLKQEAKA
;
A
#
# COMPACT_ATOMS: atom_id res chain seq x y z
N MET A 1 -0.09 -8.69 -11.03
CA MET A 1 0.91 -7.87 -11.70
C MET A 1 0.71 -6.41 -11.37
N ILE A 2 1.76 -5.62 -11.40
CA ILE A 2 1.65 -4.20 -11.10
C ILE A 2 1.10 -3.45 -12.31
N VAL A 3 0.03 -2.68 -12.09
CA VAL A 3 -0.54 -1.81 -13.12
C VAL A 3 -0.47 -0.38 -12.60
N ILE A 4 0.18 0.47 -13.35
CA ILE A 4 0.31 1.90 -13.02
C ILE A 4 -0.72 2.68 -13.83
N ASP A 5 -1.57 3.42 -13.12
CA ASP A 5 -2.62 4.23 -13.76
C ASP A 5 -2.12 5.68 -13.92
N SER A 6 -1.92 6.11 -15.15
CA SER A 6 -1.46 7.46 -15.45
C SER A 6 -2.52 8.53 -15.12
N ARG A 7 -3.79 8.12 -14.96
CA ARG A 7 -4.88 9.04 -14.59
C ARG A 7 -4.99 9.25 -13.10
N ASP A 8 -4.33 8.41 -12.30
CA ASP A 8 -4.28 8.56 -10.85
C ASP A 8 -3.45 9.81 -10.51
N LYS A 9 -3.96 10.66 -9.65
CA LYS A 9 -3.29 11.91 -9.25
C LYS A 9 -2.10 11.69 -8.32
N ARG A 10 -2.01 10.50 -7.73
CA ARG A 10 -0.89 10.18 -6.85
C ARG A 10 0.39 10.05 -7.67
N ALA A 11 1.52 10.36 -7.04
CA ALA A 11 2.83 10.16 -7.66
C ALA A 11 3.03 8.70 -8.03
N ILE A 12 3.76 8.44 -9.11
CA ILE A 12 3.98 7.08 -9.59
C ILE A 12 4.65 6.20 -8.53
N TYR A 13 5.63 6.76 -7.78
CA TYR A 13 6.28 5.96 -6.74
C TYR A 13 5.29 5.50 -5.66
N GLU A 14 4.30 6.31 -5.33
CA GLU A 14 3.27 5.94 -4.35
C GLU A 14 2.41 4.79 -4.86
N GLN A 15 2.08 4.80 -6.15
CA GLN A 15 1.35 3.69 -6.77
C GLN A 15 2.16 2.40 -6.73
N VAL A 16 3.46 2.48 -6.99
CA VAL A 16 4.36 1.32 -6.91
C VAL A 16 4.39 0.76 -5.50
N VAL A 17 4.51 1.63 -4.49
CA VAL A 17 4.48 1.22 -3.08
C VAL A 17 3.17 0.49 -2.76
N ASP A 18 2.04 1.07 -3.14
CA ASP A 18 0.72 0.47 -2.88
C ASP A 18 0.58 -0.90 -3.54
N ARG A 19 0.95 -1.01 -4.82
CA ARG A 19 0.81 -2.27 -5.55
C ARG A 19 1.70 -3.37 -4.98
N LEU A 20 2.96 -3.05 -4.66
CA LEU A 20 3.87 -4.03 -4.06
C LEU A 20 3.39 -4.46 -2.68
N SER A 21 2.98 -3.52 -1.84
CA SER A 21 2.50 -3.85 -0.50
C SER A 21 1.20 -4.67 -0.55
N ASP A 22 0.31 -4.41 -1.52
CA ASP A 22 -0.89 -5.22 -1.72
C ASP A 22 -0.53 -6.67 -2.11
N LEU A 23 0.45 -6.86 -2.99
CA LEU A 23 0.92 -8.19 -3.36
C LEU A 23 1.51 -8.95 -2.17
N MET A 24 2.16 -8.24 -1.27
CA MET A 24 2.66 -8.81 -0.01
C MET A 24 1.51 -9.24 0.89
N LEU A 25 0.49 -8.40 1.00
CA LEU A 25 -0.66 -8.66 1.87
C LEU A 25 -1.45 -9.89 1.43
N ILE A 26 -1.62 -10.09 0.12
CA ILE A 26 -2.35 -11.25 -0.42
C ILE A 26 -1.46 -12.49 -0.64
N GLY A 27 -0.18 -12.40 -0.32
CA GLY A 27 0.73 -13.54 -0.35
C GLY A 27 1.40 -13.83 -1.69
N VAL A 28 1.19 -13.01 -2.72
CA VAL A 28 1.89 -13.16 -4.00
C VAL A 28 3.39 -12.92 -3.81
N LEU A 29 3.72 -11.93 -2.98
CA LEU A 29 5.08 -11.71 -2.49
C LEU A 29 5.10 -12.19 -1.04
N ALA A 30 5.69 -13.35 -0.81
CA ALA A 30 5.70 -13.98 0.52
C ALA A 30 6.81 -13.42 1.41
N PRO A 31 6.64 -13.49 2.74
CA PRO A 31 7.72 -13.09 3.66
C PRO A 31 9.03 -13.77 3.30
N GLY A 32 10.10 -12.99 3.29
CA GLY A 32 11.44 -13.50 2.94
C GLY A 32 11.73 -13.51 1.44
N ASP A 33 10.74 -13.29 0.58
CA ASP A 33 10.98 -13.22 -0.86
C ASP A 33 11.84 -12.00 -1.17
N LYS A 34 12.76 -12.17 -2.11
CA LYS A 34 13.59 -11.08 -2.61
C LYS A 34 12.82 -10.28 -3.64
N LEU A 35 12.82 -8.97 -3.51
CA LEU A 35 12.25 -8.10 -4.53
C LEU A 35 13.13 -8.09 -5.79
N PRO A 36 12.54 -7.86 -6.98
CA PRO A 36 13.34 -7.61 -8.18
C PRO A 36 14.29 -6.44 -7.93
N SER A 37 15.40 -6.40 -8.64
CA SER A 37 16.29 -5.24 -8.56
C SER A 37 15.58 -3.99 -9.06
N VAL A 38 15.99 -2.83 -8.58
CA VAL A 38 15.43 -1.54 -9.03
C VAL A 38 15.48 -1.45 -10.55
N ARG A 39 16.60 -1.81 -11.14
CA ARG A 39 16.79 -1.74 -12.60
C ARG A 39 15.83 -2.69 -13.31
N SER A 40 15.73 -3.91 -12.84
CA SER A 40 14.84 -4.92 -13.44
C SER A 40 13.37 -4.48 -13.40
N LEU A 41 12.91 -4.02 -12.26
CA LEU A 41 11.52 -3.57 -12.14
C LEU A 41 11.25 -2.33 -12.99
N ALA A 42 12.21 -1.42 -13.04
CA ALA A 42 12.10 -0.21 -13.86
C ALA A 42 11.93 -0.56 -15.34
N VAL A 43 12.70 -1.54 -15.83
CA VAL A 43 12.56 -2.01 -17.21
C VAL A 43 11.19 -2.64 -17.43
N ASP A 44 10.77 -3.53 -16.52
CA ASP A 44 9.49 -4.25 -16.65
C ASP A 44 8.30 -3.31 -16.66
N LEU A 45 8.34 -2.23 -15.89
CA LEU A 45 7.24 -1.27 -15.77
C LEU A 45 7.41 -0.07 -16.71
N SER A 46 8.51 0.02 -17.43
CA SER A 46 8.86 1.19 -18.25
C SER A 46 8.82 2.49 -17.43
N ILE A 47 9.40 2.45 -16.25
CA ILE A 47 9.44 3.57 -15.31
C ILE A 47 10.90 3.93 -15.04
N ASN A 48 11.15 5.22 -14.77
CA ASN A 48 12.48 5.70 -14.42
C ASN A 48 13.02 4.95 -13.19
N PRO A 49 14.25 4.41 -13.25
CA PRO A 49 14.86 3.72 -12.11
C PRO A 49 14.88 4.56 -10.82
N ASN A 50 15.02 5.87 -10.92
CA ASN A 50 14.99 6.75 -9.74
C ASN A 50 13.63 6.71 -9.04
N THR A 51 12.55 6.59 -9.80
CA THR A 51 11.20 6.45 -9.25
C THR A 51 11.03 5.12 -8.51
N ILE A 52 11.55 4.05 -9.09
CA ILE A 52 11.54 2.73 -8.43
C ILE A 52 12.40 2.76 -7.16
N GLN A 53 13.57 3.39 -7.22
CA GLN A 53 14.44 3.52 -6.06
C GLN A 53 13.71 4.25 -4.92
N LYS A 54 13.00 5.33 -5.24
CA LYS A 54 12.21 6.08 -4.28
C LYS A 54 11.12 5.21 -3.65
N ALA A 55 10.45 4.39 -4.45
CA ALA A 55 9.44 3.45 -3.96
C ALA A 55 10.05 2.43 -3.00
N TYR A 56 11.21 1.88 -3.31
CA TYR A 56 11.87 0.89 -2.46
C TYR A 56 12.32 1.51 -1.13
N ILE A 57 12.82 2.74 -1.16
CA ILE A 57 13.18 3.47 0.06
C ILE A 57 11.93 3.66 0.93
N GLU A 58 10.81 4.02 0.33
CA GLU A 58 9.56 4.23 1.05
C GLU A 58 9.03 2.91 1.64
N LEU A 59 9.10 1.81 0.89
CA LEU A 59 8.73 0.49 1.40
C LEU A 59 9.57 0.10 2.62
N GLU A 60 10.86 0.37 2.58
CA GLU A 60 11.74 0.09 3.71
C GLU A 60 11.42 0.99 4.89
N ARG A 61 11.20 2.29 4.65
CA ARG A 61 10.83 3.24 5.70
C ARG A 61 9.56 2.82 6.43
N GLN A 62 8.59 2.30 5.69
CA GLN A 62 7.32 1.85 6.25
C GLN A 62 7.37 0.44 6.84
N GLY A 63 8.50 -0.26 6.72
CA GLY A 63 8.68 -1.58 7.30
C GLY A 63 8.11 -2.74 6.49
N TYR A 64 7.77 -2.52 5.22
CA TYR A 64 7.29 -3.60 4.35
C TYR A 64 8.41 -4.48 3.85
N VAL A 65 9.60 -3.93 3.71
CA VAL A 65 10.78 -4.67 3.28
C VAL A 65 11.96 -4.32 4.17
N TYR A 66 12.97 -5.19 4.16
CA TYR A 66 14.25 -4.91 4.79
C TYR A 66 15.37 -5.15 3.78
N SER A 67 16.42 -4.35 3.87
CA SER A 67 17.57 -4.46 2.98
C SER A 67 18.69 -5.27 3.62
N VAL A 68 19.29 -6.13 2.82
CA VAL A 68 20.51 -6.84 3.21
C VAL A 68 21.61 -6.32 2.29
N LYS A 69 22.62 -5.68 2.88
CA LYS A 69 23.70 -5.03 2.14
C LYS A 69 24.40 -6.02 1.18
N GLY A 70 24.52 -5.62 -0.07
CA GLY A 70 25.15 -6.44 -1.10
C GLY A 70 24.29 -7.59 -1.62
N VAL A 71 23.09 -7.78 -1.09
CA VAL A 71 22.19 -8.87 -1.49
C VAL A 71 20.93 -8.34 -2.14
N GLY A 72 20.21 -7.44 -1.46
CA GLY A 72 18.98 -6.85 -1.99
C GLY A 72 17.94 -6.56 -0.91
N SER A 73 16.71 -6.35 -1.34
CA SER A 73 15.58 -6.08 -0.47
C SER A 73 14.65 -7.29 -0.38
N PHE A 74 14.15 -7.57 0.81
CA PHE A 74 13.36 -8.76 1.10
C PHE A 74 12.05 -8.36 1.77
N VAL A 75 11.00 -9.12 1.51
CA VAL A 75 9.67 -8.91 2.09
C VAL A 75 9.69 -9.20 3.59
N ALA A 76 9.13 -8.28 4.38
CA ALA A 76 9.04 -8.43 5.84
C ALA A 76 7.97 -9.46 6.23
N GLU A 77 7.94 -9.79 7.51
CA GLU A 77 6.92 -10.69 8.07
C GLU A 77 5.51 -10.13 7.86
N LEU A 78 4.55 -11.01 7.59
CA LEU A 78 3.18 -10.61 7.29
C LEU A 78 2.53 -9.80 8.42
N ASP A 79 2.83 -10.14 9.67
CA ASP A 79 2.27 -9.43 10.83
C ASP A 79 2.71 -7.96 10.85
N ILE A 80 3.97 -7.69 10.50
CA ILE A 80 4.50 -6.35 10.43
C ILE A 80 3.80 -5.57 9.31
N ILE A 81 3.65 -6.20 8.14
CA ILE A 81 2.99 -5.59 6.99
C ILE A 81 1.54 -5.25 7.32
N ARG A 82 0.80 -6.17 7.91
CA ARG A 82 -0.60 -5.94 8.30
C ARG A 82 -0.73 -4.82 9.32
N LYS A 83 0.14 -4.80 10.32
CA LYS A 83 0.15 -3.75 11.33
C LYS A 83 0.37 -2.38 10.68
N ASN A 84 1.36 -2.28 9.81
CA ASN A 84 1.66 -1.01 9.14
C ASN A 84 0.51 -0.55 8.26
N LYS A 85 -0.12 -1.45 7.53
CA LYS A 85 -1.30 -1.13 6.71
C LYS A 85 -2.48 -0.66 7.56
N LYS A 86 -2.71 -1.31 8.69
CA LYS A 86 -3.77 -0.90 9.62
C LYS A 86 -3.51 0.49 10.21
N ASP A 87 -2.26 0.77 10.59
CA ASP A 87 -1.89 2.07 11.14
C ASP A 87 -2.17 3.20 10.15
N ILE A 88 -1.83 2.99 8.88
CA ILE A 88 -2.11 3.95 7.81
C ILE A 88 -3.61 4.13 7.64
N LEU A 89 -4.36 3.03 7.60
CA LEU A 89 -5.81 3.06 7.45
C LEU A 89 -6.48 3.81 8.60
N TYR A 90 -6.05 3.57 9.83
CA TYR A 90 -6.62 4.26 11.00
C TYR A 90 -6.35 5.76 10.96
N LYS A 91 -5.19 6.15 10.46
CA LYS A 91 -4.87 7.57 10.30
C LYS A 91 -5.79 8.22 9.27
N GLU A 92 -6.02 7.57 8.14
CA GLU A 92 -6.93 8.04 7.11
C GLU A 92 -8.36 8.13 7.65
N LEU A 93 -8.77 7.12 8.42
CA LEU A 93 -10.09 7.10 9.05
C LEU A 93 -10.27 8.27 10.03
N GLU A 94 -9.26 8.54 10.86
CA GLU A 94 -9.31 9.66 11.81
C GLU A 94 -9.47 10.98 11.08
N GLU A 95 -8.75 11.19 9.99
CA GLU A 95 -8.86 12.39 9.16
C GLU A 95 -10.27 12.51 8.56
N LEU A 96 -10.82 11.39 8.08
CA LEU A 96 -12.16 11.37 7.51
C LEU A 96 -13.22 11.68 8.59
N VAL A 97 -13.09 11.09 9.76
CA VAL A 97 -14.00 11.36 10.88
C VAL A 97 -13.95 12.85 11.26
N SER A 98 -12.76 13.41 11.31
CA SER A 98 -12.59 14.83 11.63
C SER A 98 -13.35 15.73 10.65
N LYS A 99 -13.29 15.42 9.35
CA LYS A 99 -14.05 16.16 8.34
C LYS A 99 -15.55 15.94 8.49
N SER A 100 -15.95 14.72 8.82
CA SER A 100 -17.36 14.32 8.89
C SER A 100 -18.12 14.98 10.02
N THR A 101 -17.45 15.32 11.14
CA THR A 101 -18.09 15.93 12.29
C THR A 101 -18.80 17.25 11.98
N LYS A 102 -18.38 17.92 10.91
CA LYS A 102 -18.94 19.21 10.50
C LYS A 102 -20.18 19.04 9.60
N LEU A 103 -20.43 17.86 9.08
CA LEU A 103 -21.46 17.62 8.06
C LEU A 103 -22.50 16.62 8.50
N ILE A 104 -22.15 15.60 9.24
CA ILE A 104 -23.05 14.52 9.61
C ILE A 104 -22.84 14.10 11.06
N SER A 105 -23.85 13.46 11.64
CA SER A 105 -23.77 12.94 13.00
C SER A 105 -22.99 11.64 13.04
N LYS A 106 -22.56 11.24 14.24
CA LYS A 106 -21.92 9.94 14.46
C LYS A 106 -22.83 8.81 13.99
N GLU A 107 -24.10 8.90 14.30
CA GLU A 107 -25.10 7.87 13.96
C GLU A 107 -25.21 7.72 12.44
N GLU A 108 -25.27 8.82 11.72
CA GLU A 108 -25.34 8.79 10.26
C GLU A 108 -24.03 8.24 9.67
N PHE A 109 -22.88 8.64 10.19
CA PHE A 109 -21.59 8.13 9.75
C PHE A 109 -21.50 6.62 9.91
N CYS A 110 -21.83 6.11 11.09
CA CYS A 110 -21.76 4.68 11.38
C CYS A 110 -22.75 3.87 10.51
N LYS A 111 -23.92 4.42 10.26
CA LYS A 111 -24.92 3.78 9.38
C LYS A 111 -24.39 3.66 7.96
N LYS A 112 -23.74 4.70 7.44
CA LYS A 112 -23.14 4.68 6.11
C LYS A 112 -22.00 3.69 6.01
N VAL A 113 -21.17 3.60 7.05
CA VAL A 113 -20.09 2.61 7.11
C VAL A 113 -20.65 1.21 7.00
N GLU A 114 -21.72 0.91 7.74
CA GLU A 114 -22.36 -0.40 7.69
C GLU A 114 -22.93 -0.70 6.30
N GLU A 115 -23.59 0.28 5.67
CA GLU A 115 -24.08 0.11 4.30
C GLU A 115 -22.94 -0.22 3.33
N PHE A 116 -21.80 0.44 3.46
CA PHE A 116 -20.66 0.22 2.58
C PHE A 116 -20.02 -1.15 2.79
N TYR A 117 -19.96 -1.62 4.02
CA TYR A 117 -19.50 -2.98 4.32
C TYR A 117 -20.40 -4.02 3.68
N LEU A 118 -21.72 -3.83 3.76
CA LEU A 118 -22.66 -4.76 3.13
C LEU A 118 -22.48 -4.80 1.61
N LYS A 119 -22.22 -3.67 0.98
CA LYS A 119 -21.92 -3.62 -0.45
C LYS A 119 -20.67 -4.42 -0.81
N GLN A 120 -19.62 -4.31 0.01
CA GLN A 120 -18.38 -5.04 -0.24
C GLN A 120 -18.58 -6.55 -0.09
N GLU A 121 -19.33 -6.96 0.93
CA GLU A 121 -19.66 -8.37 1.15
C GLU A 121 -20.46 -8.94 -0.02
N ALA A 122 -21.36 -8.18 -0.60
CA ALA A 122 -22.14 -8.61 -1.77
C ALA A 122 -21.29 -8.79 -3.02
N LYS A 123 -20.13 -8.15 -3.09
CA LYS A 123 -19.19 -8.27 -4.21
C LYS A 123 -18.21 -9.43 -4.05
N ALA A 124 -18.08 -9.94 -2.84
CA ALA A 124 -17.11 -10.98 -2.51
C ALA A 124 -17.53 -12.34 -3.07
#